data_1d3e30f2b5a507392c6269bbbae3bfad
#
_entry.id   1d3e30f2b5a507392c6269bbbae3bfad
#
_cell.length_a   1.000
_cell.length_b   1.000
_cell.length_c   1.000
_cell.angle_alpha   90.00
_cell.angle_beta   90.00
_cell.angle_gamma   90.00
#
_symmetry.space_group_name_H-M   'P 1'
#
loop_
_entity.id
_entity.type
_entity.pdbx_description
1 polymer ?
#
loop_
_entity_poly.entity_id
_entity_poly.type
_entity_poly.pdbx_seq_one_letter_code
_entity_poly.pdbx_strand_id
1 'polypeptide(L)'
;SQVVRTLFRLSGKQVVAVDKGRAGKKALTRPENKVLKPLTTMFERHSQVFEELGFTLDLSNPIFPEKAVLSDEILKSIGNPNQKLIGIAPFAQYESKVYPLDLMQEVIAKLALNPDQTILLFGGGKKETELLDAFAKPFGNVINVAGKIKFTQELQLISNLDVMLSMDSGNAHIAAMLGVKVITLWGATHPYAGFSPFNQPIENALVADRNLFPKLPTSVYGNKKVEGYEDAMRTILPEEVVAKL
;
A
#
# COMPACT_ATOMS: atom_id res chain seq x y z
N SER A 1 4.34 22.88 14.62
CA SER A 1 5.20 22.96 15.82
C SER A 1 4.39 23.43 17.02
N GLN A 2 4.89 23.21 18.22
CA GLN A 2 4.22 23.64 19.47
C GLN A 2 4.13 25.17 19.56
N VAL A 3 5.16 25.86 19.10
CA VAL A 3 5.21 27.33 19.00
C VAL A 3 4.07 27.88 18.12
N VAL A 4 3.87 27.33 16.93
CA VAL A 4 2.79 27.73 16.04
C VAL A 4 1.43 27.56 16.70
N ARG A 5 1.19 26.42 17.35
CA ARG A 5 -0.08 26.18 18.07
C ARG A 5 -0.31 27.20 19.19
N THR A 6 0.72 27.53 19.95
CA THR A 6 0.61 28.54 21.03
C THR A 6 0.26 29.91 20.46
N LEU A 7 0.93 30.35 19.39
CA LEU A 7 0.65 31.65 18.74
C LEU A 7 -0.78 31.73 18.22
N PHE A 8 -1.28 30.66 17.54
CA PHE A 8 -2.66 30.65 17.07
C PHE A 8 -3.68 30.66 18.21
N ARG A 9 -3.42 29.95 19.32
CA ARG A 9 -4.28 29.98 20.52
C ARG A 9 -4.32 31.37 21.14
N LEU A 10 -3.18 32.04 21.24
CA LEU A 10 -3.09 33.42 21.75
C LEU A 10 -3.83 34.42 20.89
N SER A 11 -3.98 34.15 19.58
CA SER A 11 -4.81 34.95 18.66
C SER A 11 -6.31 34.63 18.71
N GLY A 12 -6.77 33.83 19.68
CA GLY A 12 -8.19 33.44 19.82
C GLY A 12 -8.69 32.42 18.80
N LYS A 13 -7.77 31.78 18.03
CA LYS A 13 -8.13 30.76 17.06
C LYS A 13 -8.19 29.38 17.71
N GLN A 14 -9.21 28.59 17.33
CA GLN A 14 -9.27 27.18 17.68
C GLN A 14 -8.13 26.42 17.00
N VAL A 15 -7.41 25.59 17.78
CA VAL A 15 -6.30 24.79 17.27
C VAL A 15 -6.44 23.37 17.77
N VAL A 16 -6.72 22.47 16.85
CA VAL A 16 -6.78 21.03 17.07
C VAL A 16 -5.52 20.36 16.51
N ALA A 17 -5.14 19.23 17.04
CA ALA A 17 -4.00 18.48 16.57
C ALA A 17 -4.30 16.99 16.54
N VAL A 18 -3.95 16.34 15.44
CA VAL A 18 -4.10 14.90 15.30
C VAL A 18 -3.36 14.13 16.41
N ASP A 19 -4.06 13.24 17.09
CA ASP A 19 -3.42 12.25 17.95
C ASP A 19 -2.69 11.23 17.09
N LYS A 20 -1.37 11.12 17.25
CA LYS A 20 -0.53 10.19 16.48
C LYS A 20 -0.55 8.75 17.01
N GLY A 21 -1.28 8.47 18.10
CA GLY A 21 -1.41 7.14 18.69
C GLY A 21 -0.08 6.54 19.16
N ARG A 22 0.87 7.36 19.63
CA ARG A 22 2.25 6.94 19.93
C ARG A 22 2.33 5.83 20.96
N ALA A 23 1.51 5.88 22.02
CA ALA A 23 1.49 4.88 23.07
C ALA A 23 1.08 3.50 22.54
N GLY A 24 -0.02 3.44 21.78
CA GLY A 24 -0.49 2.21 21.14
C GLY A 24 0.52 1.66 20.13
N LYS A 25 1.10 2.53 19.29
CA LYS A 25 2.13 2.14 18.32
C LYS A 25 3.38 1.56 19.02
N LYS A 26 3.81 2.16 20.14
CA LYS A 26 4.91 1.63 20.96
C LYS A 26 4.54 0.27 21.55
N ALA A 27 3.33 0.10 22.08
CA ALA A 27 2.87 -1.17 22.62
C ALA A 27 2.77 -2.27 21.57
N LEU A 28 2.38 -1.91 20.33
CA LEU A 28 2.30 -2.83 19.19
C LEU A 28 3.67 -3.32 18.70
N THR A 29 4.72 -2.47 18.73
CA THR A 29 6.02 -2.76 18.11
C THR A 29 7.15 -3.04 19.11
N ARG A 30 6.87 -3.01 20.42
CA ARG A 30 7.90 -3.34 21.45
C ARG A 30 8.28 -4.83 21.36
N PRO A 31 9.53 -5.20 21.69
CA PRO A 31 9.99 -6.59 21.60
C PRO A 31 9.22 -7.55 22.52
N GLU A 32 8.98 -7.10 23.77
CA GLU A 32 8.37 -7.89 24.83
C GLU A 32 7.00 -7.34 25.24
N ASN A 33 6.14 -8.22 25.78
CA ASN A 33 4.78 -7.88 26.24
C ASN A 33 3.99 -7.06 25.21
N LYS A 34 4.12 -7.44 23.95
CA LYS A 34 3.48 -6.79 22.80
C LYS A 34 1.96 -6.85 22.91
N VAL A 35 1.30 -5.74 22.59
CA VAL A 35 -0.16 -5.67 22.50
C VAL A 35 -0.56 -5.68 21.02
N LEU A 36 -0.99 -6.84 20.53
CA LEU A 36 -1.42 -7.01 19.14
C LEU A 36 -2.93 -6.76 19.03
N LYS A 37 -3.30 -5.48 18.94
CA LYS A 37 -4.69 -5.05 18.72
C LYS A 37 -4.72 -3.96 17.64
N PRO A 38 -5.77 -3.92 16.80
CA PRO A 38 -5.97 -2.83 15.85
C PRO A 38 -5.97 -1.49 16.57
N LEU A 39 -5.20 -0.54 16.05
CA LEU A 39 -5.20 0.84 16.51
C LEU A 39 -6.13 1.66 15.62
N THR A 40 -6.69 2.73 16.19
CA THR A 40 -7.41 3.76 15.42
C THR A 40 -6.62 4.15 14.18
N THR A 41 -7.24 4.05 13.03
CA THR A 41 -6.60 4.35 11.74
C THR A 41 -6.23 5.82 11.61
N MET A 42 -5.34 6.14 10.68
CA MET A 42 -5.01 7.55 10.42
C MET A 42 -6.19 8.32 9.83
N PHE A 43 -7.06 7.66 9.08
CA PHE A 43 -8.29 8.29 8.56
C PHE A 43 -9.22 8.72 9.70
N GLU A 44 -9.52 7.79 10.63
CA GLU A 44 -10.34 8.08 11.81
C GLU A 44 -9.72 9.18 12.68
N ARG A 45 -8.38 9.17 12.87
CA ARG A 45 -7.68 10.23 13.62
C ARG A 45 -7.76 11.58 12.94
N HIS A 46 -7.76 11.61 11.61
CA HIS A 46 -7.95 12.85 10.87
C HIS A 46 -9.42 13.28 10.91
N SER A 47 -10.39 12.36 10.80
CA SER A 47 -11.82 12.65 10.98
C SER A 47 -12.09 13.27 12.34
N GLN A 48 -11.54 12.74 13.42
CA GLN A 48 -11.66 13.31 14.77
C GLN A 48 -11.18 14.76 14.84
N VAL A 49 -10.13 15.15 14.10
CA VAL A 49 -9.69 16.55 14.03
C VAL A 49 -10.76 17.44 13.39
N PHE A 50 -11.41 16.98 12.32
CA PHE A 50 -12.51 17.72 11.69
C PHE A 50 -13.73 17.78 12.59
N GLU A 51 -14.08 16.71 13.28
CA GLU A 51 -15.18 16.66 14.25
C GLU A 51 -14.97 17.64 15.38
N GLU A 52 -13.77 17.74 15.95
CA GLU A 52 -13.42 18.72 16.98
C GLU A 52 -13.49 20.17 16.46
N LEU A 53 -13.36 20.39 15.15
CA LEU A 53 -13.55 21.67 14.47
C LEU A 53 -15.02 21.96 14.07
N GLY A 54 -15.95 21.02 14.34
CA GLY A 54 -17.37 21.15 14.03
C GLY A 54 -17.79 20.58 12.67
N PHE A 55 -16.93 19.81 12.00
CA PHE A 55 -17.23 19.17 10.72
C PHE A 55 -17.32 17.66 10.87
N THR A 56 -18.50 17.09 10.68
CA THR A 56 -18.70 15.64 10.71
C THR A 56 -18.36 15.03 9.35
N LEU A 57 -17.54 13.99 9.35
CA LEU A 57 -17.17 13.21 8.17
C LEU A 57 -17.70 11.78 8.32
N ASP A 58 -18.53 11.32 7.37
CA ASP A 58 -18.96 9.93 7.30
C ASP A 58 -17.93 9.11 6.49
N LEU A 59 -17.13 8.30 7.19
CA LEU A 59 -16.16 7.40 6.57
C LEU A 59 -16.76 6.02 6.24
N SER A 60 -17.99 5.74 6.67
CA SER A 60 -18.63 4.44 6.43
C SER A 60 -19.20 4.29 5.03
N ASN A 61 -19.47 5.41 4.37
CA ASN A 61 -20.12 5.46 3.05
C ASN A 61 -19.34 6.38 2.09
N PRO A 62 -18.08 6.03 1.74
CA PRO A 62 -17.22 6.88 0.93
C PRO A 62 -17.70 6.96 -0.52
N ILE A 63 -17.59 8.15 -1.11
CA ILE A 63 -17.77 8.37 -2.54
C ILE A 63 -16.37 8.40 -3.18
N PHE A 64 -16.11 7.46 -4.08
CA PHE A 64 -14.86 7.41 -4.83
C PHE A 64 -14.97 8.19 -6.14
N PRO A 65 -13.85 8.73 -6.67
CA PRO A 65 -13.81 9.29 -8.00
C PRO A 65 -14.25 8.29 -9.07
N GLU A 66 -14.89 8.77 -10.12
CA GLU A 66 -15.18 7.95 -11.29
C GLU A 66 -13.86 7.48 -11.96
N LYS A 67 -13.92 6.32 -12.61
CA LYS A 67 -12.80 5.82 -13.41
C LYS A 67 -12.46 6.85 -14.49
N ALA A 68 -11.18 7.19 -14.59
CA ALA A 68 -10.73 8.15 -15.59
C ALA A 68 -10.82 7.55 -17.00
N VAL A 69 -11.13 8.40 -17.97
CA VAL A 69 -11.00 8.03 -19.40
C VAL A 69 -9.51 7.92 -19.73
N LEU A 70 -9.08 6.76 -20.21
CA LEU A 70 -7.71 6.51 -20.63
C LEU A 70 -7.44 7.17 -21.99
N SER A 71 -6.32 7.86 -22.11
CA SER A 71 -5.90 8.42 -23.40
C SER A 71 -5.48 7.32 -24.38
N ASP A 72 -5.55 7.60 -25.68
CA ASP A 72 -5.09 6.67 -26.74
C ASP A 72 -3.62 6.25 -26.53
N GLU A 73 -2.78 7.12 -25.96
CA GLU A 73 -1.38 6.84 -25.64
C GLU A 73 -1.29 5.74 -24.58
N ILE A 74 -2.08 5.83 -23.51
CA ILE A 74 -2.14 4.81 -22.46
C ILE A 74 -2.71 3.50 -23.04
N LEU A 75 -3.82 3.56 -23.74
CA LEU A 75 -4.46 2.38 -24.36
C LEU A 75 -3.50 1.63 -25.30
N LYS A 76 -2.72 2.35 -26.10
CA LYS A 76 -1.68 1.74 -26.93
C LYS A 76 -0.58 1.06 -26.13
N SER A 77 -0.25 1.60 -24.95
CA SER A 77 0.82 1.04 -24.11
C SER A 77 0.41 -0.20 -23.32
N ILE A 78 -0.88 -0.33 -22.96
CA ILE A 78 -1.39 -1.44 -22.16
C ILE A 78 -2.14 -2.52 -22.96
N GLY A 79 -2.36 -2.32 -24.26
CA GLY A 79 -3.06 -3.25 -25.12
C GLY A 79 -4.58 -3.24 -24.95
N ASN A 80 -5.21 -4.42 -24.90
CA ASN A 80 -6.67 -4.55 -24.88
C ASN A 80 -7.27 -4.11 -23.51
N PRO A 81 -8.07 -3.03 -23.48
CA PRO A 81 -8.66 -2.52 -22.23
C PRO A 81 -9.78 -3.40 -21.65
N ASN A 82 -10.27 -4.41 -22.38
CA ASN A 82 -11.31 -5.32 -21.89
C ASN A 82 -10.76 -6.48 -21.04
N GLN A 83 -9.45 -6.62 -20.94
CA GLN A 83 -8.83 -7.62 -20.08
C GLN A 83 -8.85 -7.16 -18.61
N LYS A 84 -8.80 -8.12 -17.68
CA LYS A 84 -8.61 -7.83 -16.25
C LYS A 84 -7.27 -7.13 -16.05
N LEU A 85 -7.30 -5.95 -15.42
CA LEU A 85 -6.12 -5.14 -15.16
C LEU A 85 -5.65 -5.34 -13.72
N ILE A 86 -4.47 -5.92 -13.56
CA ILE A 86 -3.82 -6.12 -12.25
C ILE A 86 -2.62 -5.19 -12.14
N GLY A 87 -2.66 -4.28 -11.16
CA GLY A 87 -1.50 -3.46 -10.82
C GLY A 87 -0.60 -4.17 -9.80
N ILE A 88 0.71 -4.09 -9.98
CA ILE A 88 1.71 -4.57 -9.01
C ILE A 88 2.71 -3.47 -8.73
N ALA A 89 2.80 -3.04 -7.45
CA ALA A 89 3.78 -2.08 -6.95
C ALA A 89 4.70 -2.78 -5.91
N PRO A 90 5.79 -3.43 -6.33
CA PRO A 90 6.55 -4.35 -5.49
C PRO A 90 7.55 -3.67 -4.55
N PHE A 91 7.67 -2.35 -4.60
CA PHE A 91 8.67 -1.61 -3.84
C PHE A 91 8.08 -0.80 -2.69
N ALA A 92 8.91 -0.49 -1.72
CA ALA A 92 8.60 0.39 -0.60
C ALA A 92 9.85 1.18 -0.18
N GLN A 93 9.65 2.25 0.59
CA GLN A 93 10.74 3.11 1.07
C GLN A 93 11.81 2.37 1.87
N TYR A 94 11.41 1.34 2.62
CA TYR A 94 12.31 0.55 3.46
C TYR A 94 12.31 -0.91 3.01
N GLU A 95 13.50 -1.49 2.90
CA GLU A 95 13.72 -2.87 2.49
C GLU A 95 12.92 -3.90 3.34
N SER A 96 12.79 -3.64 4.64
CA SER A 96 12.00 -4.48 5.56
C SER A 96 10.49 -4.54 5.26
N LYS A 97 10.04 -3.76 4.28
CA LYS A 97 8.65 -3.72 3.78
C LYS A 97 8.54 -4.27 2.35
N VAL A 98 9.65 -4.62 1.73
CA VAL A 98 9.69 -5.14 0.35
C VAL A 98 9.56 -6.66 0.40
N TYR A 99 8.58 -7.19 -0.31
CA TYR A 99 8.45 -8.63 -0.52
C TYR A 99 9.63 -9.15 -1.33
N PRO A 100 10.20 -10.32 -1.01
CA PRO A 100 11.34 -10.85 -1.74
C PRO A 100 11.12 -10.85 -3.24
N LEU A 101 12.03 -10.25 -4.00
CA LEU A 101 11.82 -10.00 -5.43
C LEU A 101 11.78 -11.28 -6.26
N ASP A 102 12.45 -12.33 -5.82
CA ASP A 102 12.36 -13.67 -6.41
C ASP A 102 10.93 -14.25 -6.26
N LEU A 103 10.33 -14.14 -5.08
CA LEU A 103 8.94 -14.58 -4.85
C LEU A 103 7.93 -13.67 -5.58
N MET A 104 8.22 -12.36 -5.67
CA MET A 104 7.38 -11.45 -6.46
C MET A 104 7.42 -11.84 -7.94
N GLN A 105 8.58 -12.25 -8.45
CA GLN A 105 8.71 -12.73 -9.82
C GLN A 105 7.91 -14.02 -10.04
N GLU A 106 7.84 -14.92 -9.06
CA GLU A 106 6.96 -16.10 -9.10
C GLU A 106 5.47 -15.71 -9.16
N VAL A 107 5.05 -14.73 -8.35
CA VAL A 107 3.67 -14.20 -8.40
C VAL A 107 3.36 -13.68 -9.80
N ILE A 108 4.23 -12.84 -10.36
CA ILE A 108 4.08 -12.28 -11.71
C ILE A 108 4.00 -13.41 -12.75
N ALA A 109 4.89 -14.38 -12.68
CA ALA A 109 4.92 -15.51 -13.63
C ALA A 109 3.64 -16.35 -13.58
N LYS A 110 3.11 -16.63 -12.38
CA LYS A 110 1.84 -17.36 -12.20
C LYS A 110 0.65 -16.59 -12.77
N LEU A 111 0.58 -15.28 -12.52
CA LEU A 111 -0.48 -14.42 -13.07
C LEU A 111 -0.38 -14.31 -14.59
N ALA A 112 0.83 -14.23 -15.14
CA ALA A 112 1.07 -14.11 -16.58
C ALA A 112 0.62 -15.33 -17.40
N LEU A 113 0.39 -16.49 -16.76
CA LEU A 113 -0.15 -17.68 -17.43
C LEU A 113 -1.59 -17.49 -17.91
N ASN A 114 -2.33 -16.56 -17.34
CA ASN A 114 -3.68 -16.26 -17.79
C ASN A 114 -3.65 -15.15 -18.86
N PRO A 115 -3.94 -15.45 -20.13
CA PRO A 115 -3.91 -14.48 -21.23
C PRO A 115 -5.02 -13.41 -21.14
N ASP A 116 -6.07 -13.64 -20.34
CA ASP A 116 -7.17 -12.69 -20.13
C ASP A 116 -6.84 -11.63 -19.09
N GLN A 117 -5.59 -11.60 -18.60
CA GLN A 117 -5.10 -10.63 -17.64
C GLN A 117 -3.98 -9.79 -18.23
N THR A 118 -3.97 -8.49 -17.91
CA THR A 118 -2.83 -7.62 -18.17
C THR A 118 -2.26 -7.17 -16.82
N ILE A 119 -0.98 -7.45 -16.60
CA ILE A 119 -0.26 -7.11 -15.38
C ILE A 119 0.53 -5.82 -15.62
N LEU A 120 0.25 -4.79 -14.85
CA LEU A 120 0.87 -3.47 -14.95
C LEU A 120 1.81 -3.28 -13.76
N LEU A 121 3.11 -3.07 -14.03
CA LEU A 121 4.13 -2.92 -13.00
C LEU A 121 4.38 -1.44 -12.72
N PHE A 122 4.23 -1.03 -11.46
CA PHE A 122 4.38 0.33 -10.97
C PHE A 122 5.64 0.47 -10.09
N GLY A 123 6.34 1.59 -10.22
CA GLY A 123 7.53 1.91 -9.45
C GLY A 123 8.10 3.24 -9.87
N GLY A 124 9.27 3.63 -9.33
CA GLY A 124 9.88 4.91 -9.62
C GLY A 124 11.40 4.91 -9.53
N GLY A 125 12.02 5.81 -10.30
CA GLY A 125 13.46 5.90 -10.36
C GLY A 125 14.13 4.80 -11.20
N LYS A 126 15.37 5.06 -11.62
CA LYS A 126 16.08 4.24 -12.60
C LYS A 126 16.21 2.77 -12.19
N LYS A 127 16.64 2.52 -10.94
CA LYS A 127 16.88 1.16 -10.44
C LYS A 127 15.61 0.29 -10.43
N GLU A 128 14.49 0.84 -9.97
CA GLU A 128 13.22 0.10 -9.95
C GLU A 128 12.71 -0.14 -11.36
N THR A 129 12.79 0.87 -12.24
CA THR A 129 12.40 0.73 -13.65
C THR A 129 13.16 -0.39 -14.37
N GLU A 130 14.48 -0.47 -14.18
CA GLU A 130 15.31 -1.52 -14.76
C GLU A 130 14.93 -2.93 -14.27
N LEU A 131 14.62 -3.07 -12.98
CA LEU A 131 14.14 -4.34 -12.39
C LEU A 131 12.76 -4.73 -12.94
N LEU A 132 11.85 -3.77 -13.05
CA LEU A 132 10.51 -4.03 -13.59
C LEU A 132 10.54 -4.36 -15.09
N ASP A 133 11.46 -3.77 -15.87
CA ASP A 133 11.69 -4.17 -17.26
C ASP A 133 12.19 -5.63 -17.35
N ALA A 134 13.07 -6.05 -16.43
CA ALA A 134 13.51 -7.43 -16.39
C ALA A 134 12.38 -8.40 -16.01
N PHE A 135 11.49 -8.01 -15.10
CA PHE A 135 10.32 -8.82 -14.71
C PHE A 135 9.30 -8.94 -15.85
N ALA A 136 9.07 -7.87 -16.61
CA ALA A 136 8.13 -7.86 -17.71
C ALA A 136 8.63 -8.61 -18.95
N LYS A 137 9.94 -8.61 -19.20
CA LYS A 137 10.55 -9.10 -20.46
C LYS A 137 10.13 -10.51 -20.90
N PRO A 138 9.96 -11.51 -19.99
CA PRO A 138 9.57 -12.86 -20.40
C PRO A 138 8.12 -13.00 -20.86
N PHE A 139 7.25 -12.03 -20.60
CA PHE A 139 5.80 -12.19 -20.72
C PHE A 139 5.18 -11.14 -21.64
N GLY A 140 4.28 -11.56 -22.52
CA GLY A 140 3.60 -10.66 -23.47
C GLY A 140 2.48 -9.82 -22.85
N ASN A 141 1.96 -10.23 -21.68
CA ASN A 141 0.86 -9.57 -20.96
C ASN A 141 1.32 -8.90 -19.64
N VAL A 142 2.62 -8.75 -19.42
CA VAL A 142 3.21 -8.00 -18.30
C VAL A 142 3.87 -6.74 -18.84
N ILE A 143 3.45 -5.59 -18.36
CA ILE A 143 3.87 -4.29 -18.90
C ILE A 143 4.44 -3.44 -17.76
N ASN A 144 5.70 -3.04 -17.88
CA ASN A 144 6.28 -2.03 -17.01
C ASN A 144 5.81 -0.64 -17.44
N VAL A 145 5.09 0.07 -16.57
CA VAL A 145 4.66 1.47 -16.78
C VAL A 145 5.51 2.47 -16.02
N ALA A 146 6.36 2.01 -15.12
CA ALA A 146 7.21 2.87 -14.27
C ALA A 146 8.17 3.72 -15.12
N GLY A 147 8.14 5.03 -14.91
CA GLY A 147 8.98 5.99 -15.64
C GLY A 147 8.63 6.18 -17.12
N LYS A 148 7.59 5.52 -17.63
CA LYS A 148 7.18 5.61 -19.06
C LYS A 148 5.97 6.52 -19.27
N ILE A 149 5.23 6.82 -18.21
CA ILE A 149 4.07 7.69 -18.21
C ILE A 149 4.21 8.77 -17.13
N LYS A 150 3.48 9.87 -17.28
CA LYS A 150 3.44 10.94 -16.27
C LYS A 150 2.61 10.51 -15.07
N PHE A 151 2.87 11.09 -13.90
CA PHE A 151 2.13 10.76 -12.67
C PHE A 151 0.61 10.92 -12.82
N THR A 152 0.14 11.94 -13.54
CA THR A 152 -1.28 12.12 -13.85
C THR A 152 -1.87 10.97 -14.67
N GLN A 153 -1.11 10.44 -15.62
CA GLN A 153 -1.49 9.26 -16.42
C GLN A 153 -1.45 7.99 -15.59
N GLU A 154 -0.50 7.89 -14.66
CA GLU A 154 -0.42 6.79 -13.69
C GLU A 154 -1.67 6.75 -12.81
N LEU A 155 -2.15 7.89 -12.28
CA LEU A 155 -3.40 7.97 -11.53
C LEU A 155 -4.61 7.54 -12.38
N GLN A 156 -4.68 7.96 -13.65
CA GLN A 156 -5.72 7.54 -14.57
C GLN A 156 -5.70 6.02 -14.78
N LEU A 157 -4.51 5.46 -14.96
CA LEU A 157 -4.34 4.03 -15.14
C LEU A 157 -4.72 3.25 -13.89
N ILE A 158 -4.26 3.70 -12.71
CA ILE A 158 -4.60 3.07 -11.42
C ILE A 158 -6.12 3.08 -11.19
N SER A 159 -6.83 4.17 -11.53
CA SER A 159 -8.29 4.21 -11.36
C SER A 159 -9.06 3.17 -12.19
N ASN A 160 -8.44 2.59 -13.18
CA ASN A 160 -9.01 1.57 -14.06
C ASN A 160 -8.63 0.13 -13.68
N LEU A 161 -7.76 -0.06 -12.69
CA LEU A 161 -7.39 -1.40 -12.23
C LEU A 161 -8.58 -2.13 -11.58
N ASP A 162 -8.62 -3.43 -11.74
CA ASP A 162 -9.52 -4.31 -10.99
C ASP A 162 -8.97 -4.61 -9.60
N VAL A 163 -7.63 -4.70 -9.48
CA VAL A 163 -6.94 -4.92 -8.20
C VAL A 163 -5.52 -4.39 -8.27
N MET A 164 -5.03 -3.88 -7.13
CA MET A 164 -3.63 -3.49 -6.91
C MET A 164 -2.99 -4.41 -5.88
N LEU A 165 -1.90 -5.09 -6.23
CA LEU A 165 -0.97 -5.71 -5.28
C LEU A 165 0.10 -4.70 -4.91
N SER A 166 0.28 -4.41 -3.65
CA SER A 166 1.27 -3.44 -3.20
C SER A 166 1.88 -3.80 -1.86
N MET A 167 3.05 -3.27 -1.60
CA MET A 167 3.62 -3.23 -0.27
C MET A 167 2.86 -2.20 0.59
N ASP A 168 3.16 -2.14 1.89
CA ASP A 168 2.82 -0.99 2.75
C ASP A 168 3.56 0.26 2.22
N SER A 169 2.99 0.87 1.17
CA SER A 169 3.59 1.94 0.37
C SER A 169 2.56 2.94 -0.17
N GLY A 170 3.03 3.99 -0.82
CA GLY A 170 2.18 5.05 -1.39
C GLY A 170 1.17 4.53 -2.42
N ASN A 171 1.55 3.58 -3.25
CA ASN A 171 0.67 3.04 -4.31
C ASN A 171 -0.56 2.32 -3.74
N ALA A 172 -0.43 1.63 -2.59
CA ALA A 172 -1.57 1.04 -1.90
C ALA A 172 -2.61 2.10 -1.51
N HIS A 173 -2.16 3.24 -1.00
CA HIS A 173 -3.04 4.33 -0.60
C HIS A 173 -3.66 5.05 -1.80
N ILE A 174 -2.90 5.27 -2.87
CA ILE A 174 -3.40 5.88 -4.10
C ILE A 174 -4.51 5.02 -4.70
N ALA A 175 -4.27 3.72 -4.87
CA ALA A 175 -5.25 2.80 -5.42
C ALA A 175 -6.52 2.74 -4.56
N ALA A 176 -6.38 2.67 -3.24
CA ALA A 176 -7.52 2.67 -2.32
C ALA A 176 -8.34 3.97 -2.37
N MET A 177 -7.69 5.14 -2.51
CA MET A 177 -8.38 6.43 -2.66
C MET A 177 -9.13 6.55 -4.00
N LEU A 178 -8.74 5.79 -5.00
CA LEU A 178 -9.42 5.70 -6.30
C LEU A 178 -10.48 4.58 -6.34
N GLY A 179 -10.81 3.95 -5.20
CA GLY A 179 -11.84 2.93 -5.09
C GLY A 179 -11.42 1.54 -5.58
N VAL A 180 -10.12 1.33 -5.85
CA VAL A 180 -9.60 0.05 -6.33
C VAL A 180 -9.41 -0.92 -5.15
N LYS A 181 -9.71 -2.20 -5.36
CA LYS A 181 -9.37 -3.29 -4.43
C LYS A 181 -7.85 -3.33 -4.27
N VAL A 182 -7.35 -3.37 -3.03
CA VAL A 182 -5.91 -3.41 -2.75
C VAL A 182 -5.57 -4.62 -1.90
N ILE A 183 -4.65 -5.44 -2.40
CA ILE A 183 -3.99 -6.50 -1.62
C ILE A 183 -2.65 -5.95 -1.15
N THR A 184 -2.39 -6.03 0.17
CA THR A 184 -1.15 -5.49 0.75
C THR A 184 -0.32 -6.58 1.42
N LEU A 185 1.00 -6.51 1.24
CA LEU A 185 1.95 -7.42 1.88
C LEU A 185 2.70 -6.70 3.01
N TRP A 186 2.75 -7.33 4.18
CA TRP A 186 3.27 -6.73 5.40
C TRP A 186 4.38 -7.60 6.01
N GLY A 187 5.54 -6.99 6.21
CA GLY A 187 6.71 -7.62 6.84
C GLY A 187 6.98 -7.06 8.24
N ALA A 188 7.96 -6.16 8.36
CA ALA A 188 8.32 -5.51 9.63
C ALA A 188 7.23 -4.59 10.20
N THR A 189 6.30 -4.12 9.37
CA THR A 189 5.11 -3.34 9.73
C THR A 189 3.88 -4.23 9.85
N HIS A 190 2.72 -3.67 10.23
CA HIS A 190 1.48 -4.43 10.38
C HIS A 190 0.26 -3.52 10.13
N PRO A 191 -0.82 -4.02 9.53
CA PRO A 191 -2.04 -3.24 9.31
C PRO A 191 -2.61 -2.66 10.60
N TYR A 192 -2.45 -3.34 11.73
CA TYR A 192 -2.90 -2.87 13.05
C TYR A 192 -2.22 -1.58 13.54
N ALA A 193 -1.15 -1.10 12.88
CA ALA A 193 -0.53 0.19 13.20
C ALA A 193 -1.40 1.40 12.79
N GLY A 194 -2.53 1.16 12.11
CA GLY A 194 -3.46 2.20 11.65
C GLY A 194 -3.06 2.84 10.33
N PHE A 195 -2.23 2.16 9.53
CA PHE A 195 -1.79 2.62 8.21
C PHE A 195 -2.30 1.74 7.06
N SER A 196 -3.29 0.89 7.29
CA SER A 196 -3.95 0.15 6.20
C SER A 196 -4.54 1.14 5.18
N PRO A 197 -4.56 0.79 3.89
CA PRO A 197 -5.24 1.59 2.88
C PRO A 197 -6.71 1.80 3.21
N PHE A 198 -7.25 2.95 2.82
CA PHE A 198 -8.63 3.34 3.12
C PHE A 198 -9.64 2.34 2.56
N ASN A 199 -10.67 2.03 3.36
CA ASN A 199 -11.81 1.19 2.98
C ASN A 199 -11.40 -0.20 2.41
N GLN A 200 -10.30 -0.78 2.91
CA GLN A 200 -9.89 -2.13 2.54
C GLN A 200 -10.15 -3.09 3.70
N PRO A 201 -10.83 -4.23 3.47
CA PRO A 201 -11.03 -5.24 4.49
C PRO A 201 -9.70 -5.85 4.93
N ILE A 202 -9.64 -6.29 6.19
CA ILE A 202 -8.40 -6.82 6.78
C ILE A 202 -7.90 -8.08 6.05
N GLU A 203 -8.78 -8.83 5.43
CA GLU A 203 -8.50 -10.05 4.66
C GLU A 203 -7.67 -9.78 3.40
N ASN A 204 -7.60 -8.51 2.97
CA ASN A 204 -6.76 -8.06 1.88
C ASN A 204 -5.30 -7.79 2.33
N ALA A 205 -5.01 -7.90 3.62
CA ALA A 205 -3.66 -7.73 4.15
C ALA A 205 -3.03 -9.10 4.46
N LEU A 206 -2.03 -9.49 3.68
CA LEU A 206 -1.21 -10.66 3.95
C LEU A 206 -0.04 -10.26 4.84
N VAL A 207 0.14 -10.94 5.96
CA VAL A 207 1.15 -10.61 6.96
C VAL A 207 2.12 -11.78 7.14
N ALA A 208 3.40 -11.47 7.35
CA ALA A 208 4.40 -12.48 7.65
C ALA A 208 4.06 -13.28 8.92
N ASP A 209 4.39 -14.58 8.93
CA ASP A 209 4.01 -15.50 10.00
C ASP A 209 4.70 -15.14 11.32
N ARG A 210 3.88 -14.79 12.30
CA ARG A 210 4.33 -14.43 13.64
C ARG A 210 4.65 -15.65 14.54
N ASN A 211 4.23 -16.85 14.17
CA ASN A 211 4.65 -18.05 14.89
C ASN A 211 6.14 -18.32 14.66
N LEU A 212 6.61 -18.08 13.42
CA LEU A 212 8.02 -18.18 13.07
C LEU A 212 8.81 -16.92 13.44
N PHE A 213 8.18 -15.76 13.36
CA PHE A 213 8.78 -14.44 13.63
C PHE A 213 8.03 -13.66 14.74
N PRO A 214 8.10 -14.09 16.02
CA PRO A 214 7.22 -13.60 17.09
C PRO A 214 7.41 -12.13 17.46
N LYS A 215 8.56 -11.52 17.13
CA LYS A 215 8.78 -10.08 17.38
C LYS A 215 8.07 -9.17 16.37
N LEU A 216 7.43 -9.70 15.32
CA LEU A 216 6.64 -8.89 14.38
C LEU A 216 5.37 -8.32 15.06
N PRO A 217 4.93 -7.10 14.68
CA PRO A 217 5.68 -6.12 13.91
C PRO A 217 6.84 -5.52 14.74
N THR A 218 7.95 -5.26 14.07
CA THR A 218 9.16 -4.71 14.71
C THR A 218 9.26 -3.19 14.57
N SER A 219 8.52 -2.63 13.62
CA SER A 219 8.56 -1.22 13.28
C SER A 219 7.16 -0.70 12.94
N VAL A 220 6.92 0.57 13.26
CA VAL A 220 5.71 1.30 12.84
C VAL A 220 5.81 1.73 11.38
N TYR A 221 7.03 2.07 10.93
CA TYR A 221 7.28 2.67 9.61
C TYR A 221 8.18 1.81 8.71
N GLY A 222 8.72 0.70 9.21
CA GLY A 222 9.66 -0.14 8.47
C GLY A 222 11.13 0.30 8.57
N ASN A 223 11.43 1.37 9.29
CA ASN A 223 12.78 1.94 9.39
C ASN A 223 13.70 1.25 10.42
N LYS A 224 13.26 0.15 11.01
CA LYS A 224 14.05 -0.62 11.98
C LYS A 224 14.34 -2.00 11.40
N LYS A 225 15.62 -2.36 11.33
CA LYS A 225 16.07 -3.72 11.04
C LYS A 225 16.19 -4.52 12.34
N VAL A 226 15.78 -5.77 12.32
CA VAL A 226 15.94 -6.72 13.42
C VAL A 226 16.65 -7.92 12.82
N GLU A 227 17.83 -8.24 13.35
CA GLU A 227 18.65 -9.36 12.91
C GLU A 227 17.88 -10.68 12.97
N GLY A 228 18.00 -11.50 11.93
CA GLY A 228 17.30 -12.76 11.76
C GLY A 228 15.82 -12.62 11.35
N TYR A 229 15.37 -11.41 10.95
CA TYR A 229 14.01 -11.14 10.47
C TYR A 229 13.96 -10.71 9.00
N GLU A 230 15.10 -10.82 8.30
CA GLU A 230 15.25 -10.43 6.89
C GLU A 230 14.33 -11.25 5.98
N ASP A 231 14.17 -12.54 6.31
CA ASP A 231 13.36 -13.48 5.54
C ASP A 231 11.90 -13.60 6.01
N ALA A 232 11.45 -12.76 6.93
CA ALA A 232 10.10 -12.87 7.49
C ALA A 232 9.00 -12.87 6.43
N MET A 233 9.12 -12.05 5.39
CA MET A 233 8.12 -11.98 4.32
C MET A 233 8.12 -13.21 3.40
N ARG A 234 9.14 -14.08 3.44
CA ARG A 234 9.13 -15.37 2.72
C ARG A 234 8.09 -16.36 3.24
N THR A 235 7.54 -16.09 4.42
CA THR A 235 6.42 -16.88 4.96
C THR A 235 5.08 -16.60 4.30
N ILE A 236 4.96 -15.52 3.52
CA ILE A 236 3.81 -15.26 2.66
C ILE A 236 4.10 -15.98 1.33
N LEU A 237 3.33 -17.02 1.02
CA LEU A 237 3.59 -17.84 -0.16
C LEU A 237 3.05 -17.16 -1.44
N PRO A 238 3.74 -17.29 -2.59
CA PRO A 238 3.25 -16.75 -3.87
C PRO A 238 1.83 -17.22 -4.23
N GLU A 239 1.49 -18.47 -3.89
CA GLU A 239 0.16 -19.04 -4.12
C GLU A 239 -0.93 -18.30 -3.31
N GLU A 240 -0.63 -17.92 -2.08
CA GLU A 240 -1.56 -17.15 -1.23
C GLU A 240 -1.78 -15.75 -1.81
N VAL A 241 -0.73 -15.14 -2.34
CA VAL A 241 -0.82 -13.82 -3.01
C VAL A 241 -1.67 -13.93 -4.27
N VAL A 242 -1.41 -14.91 -5.14
CA VAL A 242 -2.16 -15.13 -6.40
C VAL A 242 -3.62 -15.42 -6.12
N ALA A 243 -3.93 -16.20 -5.09
CA ALA A 243 -5.32 -16.54 -4.72
C ALA A 243 -6.16 -15.32 -4.27
N LYS A 244 -5.52 -14.20 -3.91
CA LYS A 244 -6.19 -12.94 -3.52
C LYS A 244 -6.48 -12.01 -4.70
N LEU A 245 -5.75 -12.22 -5.81
CA LEU A 245 -5.83 -11.38 -7.00
C LEU A 245 -6.83 -11.92 -8.02
#